data_ffd2e5cdc4ba57ff4e90cbb4c2106d1e
#
_entry.id   ffd2e5cdc4ba57ff4e90cbb4c2106d1e
#
_cell.length_a   1.000
_cell.length_b   1.000
_cell.length_c   1.000
_cell.angle_alpha   90.00
_cell.angle_beta   90.00
_cell.angle_gamma   90.00
#
_symmetry.space_group_name_H-M   'P 1'
#
loop_
_entity.id
_entity.type
_entity.pdbx_description
1 polymer ?
#
loop_
_entity_poly.entity_id
_entity_poly.type
_entity_poly.pdbx_seq_one_letter_code
_entity_poly.pdbx_strand_id
1 'polypeptide(L)'
;MKPQETKFTFVYNEIKQCILEGQIPPGNALPSSRMYCEQFHVSRYTINRVFDALREDGLIDIQPRLAPIVVSTKEASNTSNAVSEVLKQKKGILQVYQTFALILPSLWVFALQGCDVEVLPHYKQAVKALRLGHTADGWRPSSKLGHDVLRIGGNSLFSELYSTFGLYNKLAFFTEDCPYFSEHFLQDSASGTSVMMDILKGDDPLTKYNQLSNMYQNLTASIEETLNYLSKTMPQCPVQTGLKFSWNPMRGQDYYYSKIIDDLNLKIGVGEYSVGMFLPYEKQLASQYDVSISTVRKALSELEQRGFVKKSNGKGTIVIEPDDTKFHQLALNSGYVEKAQRYLHALQLMVLIIRPAALVAAPQFTGAELDELSDRFTSSRSIYLGDILELIMKHTTLEPLYIILSEISHLLEWGYHFTYYPTKRHTISHLNKQVILALQQLNEGNANSFADNIADCYRYILVRVKKNMLDKYKLYSVANIRVPENY
;
A
#
# COMPACT_ATOMS: atom_id res chain seq x y z
N MET A 1 1.70 -8.13 -23.54
CA MET A 1 2.17 -7.14 -22.53
C MET A 1 1.43 -5.83 -22.75
N LYS A 2 0.70 -5.31 -21.76
CA LYS A 2 0.16 -3.93 -21.84
C LYS A 2 1.33 -2.96 -21.72
N PRO A 3 1.39 -1.86 -22.50
CA PRO A 3 2.43 -0.86 -22.36
C PRO A 3 2.38 -0.30 -20.94
N GLN A 4 3.51 -0.34 -20.26
CA GLN A 4 3.67 0.18 -18.91
C GLN A 4 3.46 1.70 -18.94
N GLU A 5 2.52 2.18 -18.16
CA GLU A 5 2.21 3.61 -18.05
C GLU A 5 3.45 4.37 -17.57
N THR A 6 3.88 5.40 -18.30
CA THR A 6 5.06 6.19 -17.91
C THR A 6 4.75 7.01 -16.65
N LYS A 7 5.78 7.36 -15.88
CA LYS A 7 5.63 8.27 -14.72
C LYS A 7 4.94 9.59 -15.12
N PHE A 8 5.28 10.11 -16.29
CA PHE A 8 4.64 11.31 -16.85
C PHE A 8 3.14 11.09 -17.06
N THR A 9 2.77 10.06 -17.81
CA THR A 9 1.37 9.75 -18.14
C THR A 9 0.53 9.55 -16.89
N PHE A 10 1.08 8.85 -15.91
CA PHE A 10 0.41 8.64 -14.63
C PHE A 10 0.14 9.95 -13.90
N VAL A 11 1.18 10.75 -13.61
CA VAL A 11 1.03 12.02 -12.85
C VAL A 11 0.13 12.98 -13.61
N TYR A 12 0.24 13.02 -14.94
CA TYR A 12 -0.62 13.83 -15.78
C TYR A 12 -2.10 13.42 -15.63
N ASN A 13 -2.40 12.12 -15.74
CA ASN A 13 -3.77 11.61 -15.60
C ASN A 13 -4.33 11.87 -14.21
N GLU A 14 -3.55 11.66 -13.15
CA GLU A 14 -3.95 11.91 -11.76
C GLU A 14 -4.32 13.37 -11.52
N ILE A 15 -3.44 14.31 -11.93
CA ILE A 15 -3.73 15.75 -11.73
C ILE A 15 -4.88 16.19 -12.63
N LYS A 16 -4.92 15.74 -13.88
CA LYS A 16 -6.02 16.03 -14.82
C LYS A 16 -7.36 15.57 -14.25
N GLN A 17 -7.39 14.35 -13.69
CA GLN A 17 -8.59 13.81 -13.08
C GLN A 17 -9.02 14.61 -11.85
N CYS A 18 -8.09 14.98 -10.97
CA CYS A 18 -8.38 15.86 -9.83
C CYS A 18 -8.99 17.21 -10.25
N ILE A 19 -8.53 17.78 -11.37
CA ILE A 19 -9.08 19.03 -11.90
C ILE A 19 -10.48 18.80 -12.48
N LEU A 20 -10.64 17.80 -13.35
CA LEU A 20 -11.91 17.52 -14.03
C LEU A 20 -13.01 17.09 -13.06
N GLU A 21 -12.64 16.46 -11.95
CA GLU A 21 -13.55 16.05 -10.88
C GLU A 21 -13.83 17.15 -9.84
N GLY A 22 -13.26 18.35 -10.04
CA GLY A 22 -13.47 19.48 -9.13
C GLY A 22 -12.77 19.34 -7.77
N GLN A 23 -11.91 18.35 -7.56
CA GLN A 23 -11.14 18.23 -6.32
C GLN A 23 -10.21 19.44 -6.11
N ILE A 24 -9.80 20.07 -7.21
CA ILE A 24 -9.13 21.37 -7.21
C ILE A 24 -10.04 22.31 -8.02
N PRO A 25 -10.88 23.10 -7.35
CA PRO A 25 -11.86 23.95 -8.04
C PRO A 25 -11.21 24.99 -8.97
N PRO A 26 -11.90 25.43 -10.03
CA PRO A 26 -11.47 26.54 -10.85
C PRO A 26 -11.14 27.77 -10.01
N GLY A 27 -10.04 28.45 -10.37
CA GLY A 27 -9.50 29.59 -9.62
C GLY A 27 -8.58 29.22 -8.46
N ASN A 28 -8.51 27.97 -8.06
CA ASN A 28 -7.60 27.51 -7.01
C ASN A 28 -6.21 27.15 -7.59
N ALA A 29 -5.18 27.41 -6.79
CA ALA A 29 -3.82 27.06 -7.13
C ALA A 29 -3.56 25.56 -6.93
N LEU A 30 -2.85 24.95 -7.88
CA LEU A 30 -2.30 23.62 -7.72
C LEU A 30 -1.26 23.59 -6.59
N PRO A 31 -1.08 22.46 -5.90
CA PRO A 31 0.10 22.23 -5.06
C PRO A 31 1.40 22.54 -5.79
N SER A 32 2.42 23.00 -5.04
CA SER A 32 3.70 23.36 -5.64
C SER A 32 4.35 22.16 -6.34
N SER A 33 5.19 22.43 -7.37
CA SER A 33 5.97 21.37 -8.04
C SER A 33 6.77 20.53 -7.04
N ARG A 34 7.25 21.14 -5.95
CA ARG A 34 7.98 20.43 -4.88
C ARG A 34 7.08 19.42 -4.16
N MET A 35 5.85 19.82 -3.80
CA MET A 35 4.89 18.92 -3.14
C MET A 35 4.54 17.74 -4.05
N TYR A 36 4.31 17.97 -5.34
CA TYR A 36 4.07 16.90 -6.29
C TYR A 36 5.29 16.01 -6.51
N CYS A 37 6.52 16.55 -6.51
CA CYS A 37 7.73 15.74 -6.55
C CYS A 37 7.82 14.79 -5.35
N GLU A 38 7.51 15.28 -4.16
CA GLU A 38 7.49 14.50 -2.91
C GLU A 38 6.34 13.49 -2.91
N GLN A 39 5.14 13.88 -3.37
CA GLN A 39 3.95 13.03 -3.41
C GLN A 39 4.08 11.88 -4.42
N PHE A 40 4.57 12.17 -5.64
CA PHE A 40 4.63 11.20 -6.73
C PHE A 40 6.01 10.56 -6.92
N HIS A 41 6.99 10.91 -6.09
CA HIS A 41 8.39 10.47 -6.20
C HIS A 41 8.96 10.61 -7.61
N VAL A 42 8.74 11.79 -8.21
CA VAL A 42 9.21 12.13 -9.56
C VAL A 42 10.10 13.36 -9.54
N SER A 43 10.89 13.52 -10.60
CA SER A 43 11.75 14.69 -10.75
C SER A 43 10.93 15.97 -11.01
N ARG A 44 11.49 17.13 -10.64
CA ARG A 44 10.90 18.42 -10.96
C ARG A 44 10.70 18.63 -12.48
N TYR A 45 11.59 18.05 -13.27
CA TYR A 45 11.46 18.04 -14.73
C TYR A 45 10.18 17.34 -15.18
N THR A 46 9.86 16.18 -14.58
CA THR A 46 8.63 15.43 -14.89
C THR A 46 7.39 16.23 -14.53
N ILE A 47 7.35 16.87 -13.35
CA ILE A 47 6.21 17.71 -12.92
C ILE A 47 6.04 18.91 -13.83
N ASN A 48 7.12 19.59 -14.20
CA ASN A 48 7.03 20.75 -15.11
C ASN A 48 6.45 20.32 -16.47
N ARG A 49 6.88 19.19 -17.03
CA ARG A 49 6.28 18.65 -18.26
C ARG A 49 4.80 18.31 -18.10
N VAL A 50 4.39 17.81 -16.96
CA VAL A 50 2.97 17.54 -16.65
C VAL A 50 2.19 18.86 -16.62
N PHE A 51 2.72 19.87 -15.97
CA PHE A 51 2.08 21.19 -15.96
C PHE A 51 1.98 21.81 -17.35
N ASP A 52 3.03 21.68 -18.17
CA ASP A 52 2.99 22.15 -19.56
C ASP A 52 1.88 21.44 -20.36
N ALA A 53 1.74 20.12 -20.24
CA ALA A 53 0.68 19.36 -20.88
C ALA A 53 -0.72 19.72 -20.39
N LEU A 54 -0.90 19.92 -19.08
CA LEU A 54 -2.18 20.38 -18.51
C LEU A 54 -2.56 21.80 -18.97
N ARG A 55 -1.56 22.67 -19.17
CA ARG A 55 -1.75 24.00 -19.75
C ARG A 55 -2.14 23.91 -21.23
N GLU A 56 -1.48 23.05 -22.00
CA GLU A 56 -1.83 22.77 -23.42
C GLU A 56 -3.25 22.26 -23.55
N ASP A 57 -3.74 21.45 -22.61
CA ASP A 57 -5.11 20.99 -22.52
C ASP A 57 -6.10 22.08 -22.03
N GLY A 58 -5.62 23.28 -21.66
CA GLY A 58 -6.43 24.39 -21.16
C GLY A 58 -7.01 24.17 -19.76
N LEU A 59 -6.45 23.25 -18.99
CA LEU A 59 -6.93 22.91 -17.65
C LEU A 59 -6.34 23.82 -16.57
N ILE A 60 -5.14 24.37 -16.80
CA ILE A 60 -4.45 25.26 -15.87
C ILE A 60 -3.84 26.45 -16.58
N ASP A 61 -3.70 27.56 -15.86
CA ASP A 61 -2.91 28.73 -16.25
C ASP A 61 -1.61 28.78 -15.44
N ILE A 62 -0.50 29.04 -16.10
CA ILE A 62 0.83 29.13 -15.49
C ILE A 62 1.36 30.54 -15.65
N GLN A 63 1.49 31.26 -14.55
CA GLN A 63 2.12 32.59 -14.52
C GLN A 63 3.53 32.49 -13.91
N PRO A 64 4.48 33.34 -14.39
CA PRO A 64 5.82 33.32 -13.85
C PRO A 64 5.84 33.61 -12.34
N ARG A 65 6.54 32.74 -11.58
CA ARG A 65 6.72 32.82 -10.13
C ARG A 65 5.47 32.57 -9.27
N LEU A 66 4.34 32.24 -9.88
CA LEU A 66 3.12 31.85 -9.18
C LEU A 66 2.87 30.33 -9.32
N ALA A 67 2.09 29.77 -8.40
CA ALA A 67 1.59 28.41 -8.54
C ALA A 67 0.59 28.35 -9.70
N PRO A 68 0.57 27.26 -10.51
CA PRO A 68 -0.43 27.10 -11.56
C PRO A 68 -1.85 27.16 -10.98
N ILE A 69 -2.76 27.82 -11.68
CA ILE A 69 -4.16 28.00 -11.27
C ILE A 69 -5.05 27.17 -12.21
N VAL A 70 -6.02 26.48 -11.65
CA VAL A 70 -7.02 25.72 -12.42
C VAL A 70 -7.92 26.69 -13.17
N VAL A 71 -8.03 26.51 -14.49
CA VAL A 71 -8.90 27.30 -15.35
C VAL A 71 -10.31 26.71 -15.37
N SER A 72 -11.34 27.55 -15.40
CA SER A 72 -12.72 27.10 -15.55
C SER A 72 -12.91 26.45 -16.92
N THR A 73 -13.04 25.14 -16.95
CA THR A 73 -13.51 24.47 -18.16
C THR A 73 -15.03 24.61 -18.22
N LYS A 74 -15.57 25.01 -19.37
CA LYS A 74 -17.02 25.16 -19.57
C LYS A 74 -17.81 23.84 -19.32
N GLU A 75 -17.12 22.72 -19.19
CA GLU A 75 -17.69 21.40 -18.90
C GLU A 75 -17.86 21.12 -17.38
N ALA A 76 -17.14 21.83 -16.50
CA ALA A 76 -17.18 21.62 -15.05
C ALA A 76 -18.42 22.23 -14.36
N SER A 77 -19.36 22.84 -15.08
CA SER A 77 -20.46 23.61 -14.49
C SER A 77 -21.80 22.87 -14.40
N ASN A 78 -21.87 21.58 -14.68
CA ASN A 78 -23.13 20.81 -14.53
C ASN A 78 -23.01 19.76 -13.43
N THR A 79 -23.64 20.01 -12.29
CA THR A 79 -23.79 19.03 -11.17
C THR A 79 -24.27 17.66 -11.68
N SER A 80 -25.10 17.63 -12.74
CA SER A 80 -25.55 16.42 -13.42
C SER A 80 -24.39 15.59 -14.00
N ASN A 81 -23.33 16.22 -14.52
CA ASN A 81 -22.17 15.51 -15.07
C ASN A 81 -21.31 14.90 -13.95
N ALA A 82 -21.13 15.63 -12.83
CA ALA A 82 -20.39 15.14 -11.67
C ALA A 82 -21.06 13.90 -11.05
N VAL A 83 -22.39 13.94 -10.87
CA VAL A 83 -23.18 12.79 -10.40
C VAL A 83 -23.06 11.61 -11.36
N SER A 84 -23.15 11.85 -12.66
CA SER A 84 -23.03 10.80 -13.69
C SER A 84 -21.65 10.11 -13.62
N GLU A 85 -20.57 10.87 -13.48
CA GLU A 85 -19.20 10.33 -13.35
C GLU A 85 -19.03 9.52 -12.07
N VAL A 86 -19.54 9.98 -10.94
CA VAL A 86 -19.53 9.23 -9.67
C VAL A 86 -20.31 7.93 -9.79
N LEU A 87 -21.50 7.95 -10.43
CA LEU A 87 -22.31 6.76 -10.63
C LEU A 87 -21.64 5.73 -11.54
N LYS A 88 -20.93 6.15 -12.59
CA LYS A 88 -20.12 5.25 -13.42
C LYS A 88 -19.04 4.50 -12.60
N GLN A 89 -18.54 5.12 -11.55
CA GLN A 89 -17.49 4.59 -10.69
C GLN A 89 -18.01 3.97 -9.38
N LYS A 90 -19.34 3.88 -9.19
CA LYS A 90 -20.01 3.47 -7.95
C LYS A 90 -19.40 2.25 -7.28
N LYS A 91 -19.20 1.15 -8.03
CA LYS A 91 -18.63 -0.10 -7.47
C LYS A 91 -17.23 0.13 -6.94
N GLY A 92 -16.36 0.79 -7.68
CA GLY A 92 -14.97 1.03 -7.28
C GLY A 92 -14.88 1.97 -6.07
N ILE A 93 -15.68 3.05 -6.05
CA ILE A 93 -15.75 3.95 -4.89
C ILE A 93 -16.17 3.17 -3.64
N LEU A 94 -17.22 2.35 -3.72
CA LEU A 94 -17.69 1.56 -2.58
C LEU A 94 -16.60 0.58 -2.09
N GLN A 95 -15.91 -0.11 -3.00
CA GLN A 95 -14.81 -1.00 -2.64
C GLN A 95 -13.64 -0.27 -1.96
N VAL A 96 -13.37 0.99 -2.33
CA VAL A 96 -12.37 1.82 -1.65
C VAL A 96 -12.79 2.09 -0.19
N TYR A 97 -14.05 2.50 0.06
CA TYR A 97 -14.55 2.73 1.41
C TYR A 97 -14.60 1.45 2.25
N GLN A 98 -15.01 0.32 1.66
CA GLN A 98 -14.96 -0.99 2.32
C GLN A 98 -13.52 -1.37 2.71
N THR A 99 -12.55 -1.09 1.84
CA THR A 99 -11.13 -1.33 2.15
C THR A 99 -10.63 -0.40 3.24
N PHE A 100 -11.07 0.86 3.29
CA PHE A 100 -10.79 1.79 4.41
C PHE A 100 -11.24 1.22 5.74
N ALA A 101 -12.48 0.78 5.82
CA ALA A 101 -13.05 0.24 7.04
C ALA A 101 -12.26 -0.96 7.58
N LEU A 102 -11.62 -1.72 6.70
CA LEU A 102 -10.82 -2.88 7.05
C LEU A 102 -9.41 -2.53 7.56
N ILE A 103 -8.74 -1.57 6.92
CA ILE A 103 -7.29 -1.41 7.14
C ILE A 103 -6.92 -0.13 7.91
N LEU A 104 -7.66 0.97 7.74
CA LEU A 104 -7.30 2.24 8.38
C LEU A 104 -7.35 2.19 9.92
N PRO A 105 -8.30 1.52 10.59
CA PRO A 105 -8.30 1.45 12.05
C PRO A 105 -6.98 0.94 12.63
N SER A 106 -6.43 -0.14 12.08
CA SER A 106 -5.13 -0.68 12.51
C SER A 106 -3.99 0.30 12.30
N LEU A 107 -3.95 1.00 11.16
CA LEU A 107 -2.91 1.98 10.84
C LEU A 107 -2.96 3.17 11.79
N TRP A 108 -4.17 3.69 12.09
CA TRP A 108 -4.37 4.81 13.01
C TRP A 108 -3.94 4.47 14.42
N VAL A 109 -4.41 3.33 14.95
CA VAL A 109 -4.09 2.89 16.31
C VAL A 109 -2.59 2.69 16.46
N PHE A 110 -1.95 2.01 15.50
CA PHE A 110 -0.51 1.82 15.50
C PHE A 110 0.27 3.14 15.42
N ALA A 111 -0.14 4.06 14.54
CA ALA A 111 0.54 5.34 14.38
C ALA A 111 0.49 6.19 15.65
N LEU A 112 -0.66 6.19 16.35
CA LEU A 112 -0.89 6.99 17.55
C LEU A 112 -0.31 6.41 18.84
N GLN A 113 0.26 5.21 18.82
CA GLN A 113 0.88 4.64 20.02
C GLN A 113 1.97 5.56 20.60
N GLY A 114 1.75 6.03 21.82
CA GLY A 114 2.67 6.91 22.53
C GLY A 114 2.73 8.35 22.00
N CYS A 115 1.73 8.77 21.21
CA CYS A 115 1.63 10.13 20.70
C CYS A 115 0.38 10.83 21.22
N ASP A 116 0.55 12.06 21.69
CA ASP A 116 -0.54 12.98 21.94
C ASP A 116 -0.98 13.64 20.63
N VAL A 117 -2.21 13.40 20.20
CA VAL A 117 -2.77 13.95 18.97
C VAL A 117 -2.85 15.48 19.01
N GLU A 118 -2.95 16.08 20.18
CA GLU A 118 -3.13 17.53 20.34
C GLU A 118 -1.89 18.34 19.95
N VAL A 119 -0.70 17.71 19.97
CA VAL A 119 0.56 18.38 19.56
C VAL A 119 0.78 18.38 18.04
N LEU A 120 -0.08 17.68 17.28
CA LEU A 120 0.09 17.56 15.83
C LEU A 120 -0.19 18.89 15.11
N PRO A 121 0.55 19.21 14.03
CA PRO A 121 0.51 20.53 13.37
C PRO A 121 -0.90 20.98 12.95
N HIS A 122 -1.73 20.04 12.44
CA HIS A 122 -3.07 20.38 11.94
C HIS A 122 -4.20 20.13 12.92
N TYR A 123 -3.91 19.64 14.16
CA TYR A 123 -4.94 19.36 15.16
C TYR A 123 -5.85 20.55 15.48
N LYS A 124 -5.27 21.69 15.83
CA LYS A 124 -6.03 22.91 16.17
C LYS A 124 -6.89 23.42 15.01
N GLN A 125 -6.40 23.28 13.77
CA GLN A 125 -7.15 23.67 12.58
C GLN A 125 -8.34 22.74 12.36
N ALA A 126 -8.15 21.43 12.52
CA ALA A 126 -9.21 20.44 12.40
C ALA A 126 -10.30 20.67 13.44
N VAL A 127 -9.95 20.85 14.72
CA VAL A 127 -10.90 21.17 15.81
C VAL A 127 -11.66 22.47 15.53
N LYS A 128 -10.99 23.52 15.06
CA LYS A 128 -11.64 24.80 14.72
C LYS A 128 -12.65 24.65 13.58
N ALA A 129 -12.30 23.95 12.51
CA ALA A 129 -13.19 23.72 11.38
C ALA A 129 -14.45 22.97 11.79
N LEU A 130 -14.33 21.98 12.67
CA LEU A 130 -15.45 21.22 13.23
C LEU A 130 -16.41 22.09 14.04
N ARG A 131 -15.86 22.93 14.94
CA ARG A 131 -16.67 23.81 15.80
C ARG A 131 -17.47 24.86 15.02
N LEU A 132 -16.99 25.28 13.85
CA LEU A 132 -17.64 26.26 13.01
C LEU A 132 -18.75 25.66 12.14
N GLY A 133 -18.96 24.34 12.17
CA GLY A 133 -20.00 23.65 11.39
C GLY A 133 -19.79 23.74 9.87
N HIS A 134 -18.60 24.16 9.43
CA HIS A 134 -18.26 24.26 7.99
C HIS A 134 -17.98 22.85 7.44
N THR A 135 -19.01 22.20 6.97
CA THR A 135 -18.92 20.85 6.43
C THR A 135 -17.98 20.76 5.22
N ALA A 136 -18.00 21.76 4.33
CA ALA A 136 -17.11 21.82 3.16
C ALA A 136 -15.65 22.04 3.52
N ASP A 137 -15.32 22.85 4.55
CA ASP A 137 -13.96 23.12 4.97
C ASP A 137 -13.45 22.13 6.04
N GLY A 138 -14.36 21.40 6.71
CA GLY A 138 -14.02 20.52 7.85
C GLY A 138 -13.23 19.27 7.48
N TRP A 139 -13.50 18.68 6.33
CA TRP A 139 -12.81 17.44 5.91
C TRP A 139 -11.35 17.68 5.50
N ARG A 140 -11.02 18.85 4.90
CA ARG A 140 -9.64 19.18 4.49
C ARG A 140 -8.67 19.28 5.66
N PRO A 141 -8.96 20.01 6.75
CA PRO A 141 -8.13 20.01 7.96
C PRO A 141 -8.04 18.61 8.60
N SER A 142 -9.11 17.84 8.58
CA SER A 142 -9.14 16.47 9.12
C SER A 142 -8.28 15.51 8.28
N SER A 143 -8.30 15.64 6.96
CA SER A 143 -7.42 14.90 6.06
C SER A 143 -5.95 15.24 6.31
N LYS A 144 -5.61 16.54 6.51
CA LYS A 144 -4.25 16.97 6.87
C LYS A 144 -3.81 16.39 8.22
N LEU A 145 -4.69 16.40 9.21
CA LEU A 145 -4.43 15.73 10.49
C LEU A 145 -4.20 14.23 10.31
N GLY A 146 -4.96 13.59 9.43
CA GLY A 146 -4.76 12.19 9.05
C GLY A 146 -3.35 11.92 8.52
N HIS A 147 -2.85 12.78 7.66
CA HIS A 147 -1.46 12.70 7.18
C HIS A 147 -0.45 12.91 8.30
N ASP A 148 -0.70 13.84 9.23
CA ASP A 148 0.19 14.05 10.38
C ASP A 148 0.28 12.79 11.24
N VAL A 149 -0.88 12.19 11.59
CA VAL A 149 -0.95 10.94 12.37
C VAL A 149 -0.18 9.81 11.68
N LEU A 150 -0.45 9.55 10.41
CA LEU A 150 0.20 8.44 9.71
C LEU A 150 1.70 8.67 9.51
N ARG A 151 2.13 9.94 9.41
CA ARG A 151 3.55 10.31 9.34
C ARG A 151 4.30 10.00 10.63
N ILE A 152 3.72 10.28 11.81
CA ILE A 152 4.34 9.92 13.11
C ILE A 152 4.42 8.42 13.34
N GLY A 153 3.61 7.62 12.63
CA GLY A 153 3.74 6.17 12.56
C GLY A 153 5.11 5.70 12.06
N GLY A 154 5.87 6.60 11.40
CA GLY A 154 7.23 6.35 10.93
C GLY A 154 7.33 5.42 9.72
N ASN A 155 6.22 5.05 9.10
CA ASN A 155 6.16 4.21 7.91
C ASN A 155 5.68 5.02 6.70
N SER A 156 6.56 5.20 5.71
CA SER A 156 6.24 5.99 4.51
C SER A 156 5.07 5.41 3.71
N LEU A 157 4.90 4.07 3.72
CA LEU A 157 3.82 3.40 2.99
C LEU A 157 2.43 3.76 3.54
N PHE A 158 2.31 4.10 4.82
CA PHE A 158 1.02 4.53 5.39
C PHE A 158 0.53 5.84 4.76
N SER A 159 1.42 6.84 4.67
CA SER A 159 1.08 8.13 4.07
C SER A 159 0.88 8.02 2.56
N GLU A 160 1.68 7.19 1.87
CA GLU A 160 1.52 6.91 0.44
C GLU A 160 0.16 6.25 0.16
N LEU A 161 -0.22 5.25 0.95
CA LEU A 161 -1.50 4.56 0.81
C LEU A 161 -2.69 5.47 1.11
N TYR A 162 -2.60 6.25 2.19
CA TYR A 162 -3.66 7.21 2.56
C TYR A 162 -3.84 8.30 1.50
N SER A 163 -2.74 8.82 0.92
CA SER A 163 -2.80 9.76 -0.20
C SER A 163 -3.46 9.13 -1.43
N THR A 164 -3.11 7.88 -1.74
CA THR A 164 -3.72 7.14 -2.84
C THR A 164 -5.22 6.97 -2.64
N PHE A 165 -5.64 6.59 -1.45
CA PHE A 165 -7.07 6.52 -1.12
C PHE A 165 -7.79 7.85 -1.31
N GLY A 166 -7.13 8.97 -0.98
CA GLY A 166 -7.67 10.31 -1.20
C GLY A 166 -8.05 10.61 -2.65
N LEU A 167 -7.35 9.99 -3.62
CA LEU A 167 -7.64 10.14 -5.05
C LEU A 167 -8.92 9.40 -5.49
N TYR A 168 -9.27 8.31 -4.82
CA TYR A 168 -10.34 7.42 -5.26
C TYR A 168 -11.63 7.51 -4.44
N ASN A 169 -11.60 8.12 -3.24
CA ASN A 169 -12.74 8.11 -2.33
C ASN A 169 -13.86 9.11 -2.68
N LYS A 170 -13.58 10.11 -3.54
CA LYS A 170 -14.54 11.15 -3.93
C LYS A 170 -15.19 11.91 -2.76
N LEU A 171 -14.52 11.98 -1.61
CA LEU A 171 -15.07 12.58 -0.40
C LEU A 171 -15.50 14.04 -0.62
N ALA A 172 -14.75 14.81 -1.42
CA ALA A 172 -15.11 16.19 -1.77
C ALA A 172 -16.48 16.27 -2.43
N PHE A 173 -16.76 15.40 -3.41
CA PHE A 173 -18.07 15.34 -4.07
C PHE A 173 -19.19 15.08 -3.06
N PHE A 174 -19.05 14.10 -2.17
CA PHE A 174 -20.09 13.77 -1.20
C PHE A 174 -20.34 14.91 -0.21
N THR A 175 -19.29 15.61 0.21
CA THR A 175 -19.40 16.66 1.23
C THR A 175 -19.75 18.04 0.66
N GLU A 176 -19.35 18.36 -0.56
CA GLU A 176 -19.51 19.68 -1.16
C GLU A 176 -20.64 19.74 -2.21
N ASP A 177 -20.80 18.67 -3.02
CA ASP A 177 -21.67 18.67 -4.18
C ASP A 177 -22.91 17.74 -4.03
N CYS A 178 -23.04 17.01 -2.91
CA CYS A 178 -24.15 16.10 -2.67
C CYS A 178 -24.97 16.51 -1.43
N PRO A 179 -26.07 17.30 -1.61
CA PRO A 179 -26.92 17.73 -0.48
C PRO A 179 -27.50 16.56 0.32
N TYR A 180 -27.88 15.48 -0.36
CA TYR A 180 -28.42 14.30 0.31
C TYR A 180 -27.45 13.72 1.35
N PHE A 181 -26.17 13.59 1.02
CA PHE A 181 -25.14 13.12 1.95
C PHE A 181 -24.96 14.08 3.11
N SER A 182 -24.87 15.38 2.82
CA SER A 182 -24.67 16.43 3.83
C SER A 182 -25.84 16.50 4.82
N GLU A 183 -27.07 16.33 4.36
CA GLU A 183 -28.29 16.38 5.19
C GLU A 183 -28.48 15.13 6.04
N HIS A 184 -28.10 13.96 5.56
CA HIS A 184 -28.35 12.69 6.25
C HIS A 184 -27.17 12.21 7.07
N PHE A 185 -25.96 12.30 6.56
CA PHE A 185 -24.77 11.78 7.23
C PHE A 185 -24.12 12.80 8.18
N LEU A 186 -24.01 14.08 7.75
CA LEU A 186 -23.26 15.07 8.54
C LEU A 186 -24.09 15.61 9.71
N GLN A 187 -25.41 15.43 9.72
CA GLN A 187 -26.29 15.79 10.85
C GLN A 187 -26.32 14.72 11.94
N ASP A 188 -25.93 13.47 11.64
CA ASP A 188 -25.83 12.43 12.64
C ASP A 188 -24.56 12.63 13.46
N SER A 189 -24.70 13.06 14.70
CA SER A 189 -23.58 13.33 15.62
C SER A 189 -22.68 12.11 15.89
N ALA A 190 -23.18 10.91 15.61
CA ALA A 190 -22.42 9.66 15.77
C ALA A 190 -21.42 9.39 14.66
N SER A 191 -21.47 10.14 13.54
CA SER A 191 -20.71 9.83 12.32
C SER A 191 -19.70 10.90 11.94
N GLY A 192 -19.69 12.05 12.60
CA GLY A 192 -18.94 13.22 12.19
C GLY A 192 -17.47 13.23 12.57
N THR A 193 -16.74 14.19 12.03
CA THR A 193 -15.31 14.42 12.27
C THR A 193 -15.01 14.74 13.75
N SER A 194 -16.01 15.21 14.54
CA SER A 194 -15.84 15.41 15.98
C SER A 194 -15.67 14.08 16.71
N VAL A 195 -16.42 13.05 16.32
CA VAL A 195 -16.30 11.69 16.86
C VAL A 195 -14.89 11.16 16.61
N MET A 196 -14.34 11.36 15.42
CA MET A 196 -12.95 10.99 15.12
C MET A 196 -11.96 11.64 16.09
N MET A 197 -12.14 12.95 16.39
CA MET A 197 -11.22 13.65 17.30
C MET A 197 -11.28 13.09 18.72
N ASP A 198 -12.48 12.75 19.21
CA ASP A 198 -12.65 12.15 20.53
C ASP A 198 -12.04 10.74 20.58
N ILE A 199 -12.23 9.95 19.52
CA ILE A 199 -11.62 8.62 19.41
C ILE A 199 -10.08 8.72 19.43
N LEU A 200 -9.50 9.67 18.68
CA LEU A 200 -8.05 9.82 18.60
C LEU A 200 -7.39 10.17 19.92
N LYS A 201 -8.12 10.81 20.86
CA LYS A 201 -7.66 11.14 22.20
C LYS A 201 -7.73 9.98 23.19
N GLY A 202 -8.52 8.95 22.91
CA GLY A 202 -8.65 7.79 23.81
C GLY A 202 -7.28 7.13 24.09
N ASP A 203 -7.12 6.51 25.26
CA ASP A 203 -5.86 5.88 25.66
C ASP A 203 -5.80 4.40 25.30
N ASP A 204 -6.94 3.69 25.38
CA ASP A 204 -6.99 2.25 25.14
C ASP A 204 -6.97 1.89 23.65
N PRO A 205 -5.95 1.15 23.17
CA PRO A 205 -5.80 0.80 21.76
C PRO A 205 -6.97 -0.03 21.20
N LEU A 206 -7.50 -0.97 21.96
CA LEU A 206 -8.59 -1.85 21.51
C LEU A 206 -9.91 -1.08 21.37
N THR A 207 -10.23 -0.24 22.35
CA THR A 207 -11.40 0.65 22.31
C THR A 207 -11.29 1.60 21.12
N LYS A 208 -10.13 2.21 20.91
CA LYS A 208 -9.84 3.08 19.76
C LYS A 208 -10.02 2.35 18.42
N TYR A 209 -9.49 1.14 18.30
CA TYR A 209 -9.66 0.29 17.11
C TYR A 209 -11.15 0.03 16.82
N ASN A 210 -11.92 -0.40 17.82
CA ASN A 210 -13.33 -0.73 17.66
C ASN A 210 -14.15 0.52 17.26
N GLN A 211 -13.88 1.66 17.88
CA GLN A 211 -14.56 2.90 17.57
C GLN A 211 -14.24 3.41 16.17
N LEU A 212 -12.97 3.36 15.75
CA LEU A 212 -12.56 3.70 14.37
C LEU A 212 -13.18 2.75 13.36
N SER A 213 -13.22 1.46 13.66
CA SER A 213 -13.84 0.45 12.78
C SER A 213 -15.33 0.75 12.58
N ASN A 214 -16.06 1.02 13.65
CA ASN A 214 -17.47 1.39 13.59
C ASN A 214 -17.68 2.70 12.81
N MET A 215 -16.84 3.71 13.05
CA MET A 215 -16.91 4.98 12.31
C MET A 215 -16.74 4.78 10.80
N TYR A 216 -15.73 4.03 10.36
CA TYR A 216 -15.50 3.76 8.95
C TYR A 216 -16.58 2.87 8.32
N GLN A 217 -17.15 1.93 9.08
CA GLN A 217 -18.29 1.12 8.63
C GLN A 217 -19.54 1.97 8.42
N ASN A 218 -19.85 2.88 9.35
CA ASN A 218 -20.96 3.82 9.24
C ASN A 218 -20.76 4.75 8.05
N LEU A 219 -19.55 5.28 7.85
CA LEU A 219 -19.21 6.08 6.67
C LEU A 219 -19.45 5.30 5.38
N THR A 220 -19.00 4.05 5.32
CA THR A 220 -19.18 3.17 4.16
C THR A 220 -20.66 2.94 3.86
N ALA A 221 -21.46 2.66 4.88
CA ALA A 221 -22.91 2.46 4.75
C ALA A 221 -23.61 3.72 4.22
N SER A 222 -23.27 4.90 4.74
CA SER A 222 -23.84 6.18 4.30
C SER A 222 -23.47 6.54 2.86
N ILE A 223 -22.23 6.23 2.44
CA ILE A 223 -21.80 6.37 1.03
C ILE A 223 -22.59 5.42 0.13
N GLU A 224 -22.78 4.17 0.54
CA GLU A 224 -23.57 3.19 -0.21
C GLU A 224 -25.01 3.63 -0.35
N GLU A 225 -25.64 4.10 0.71
CA GLU A 225 -27.01 4.64 0.71
C GLU A 225 -27.12 5.83 -0.24
N THR A 226 -26.17 6.78 -0.16
CA THR A 226 -26.10 7.95 -1.03
C THR A 226 -25.98 7.55 -2.49
N LEU A 227 -25.08 6.63 -2.82
CA LEU A 227 -24.90 6.13 -4.17
C LEU A 227 -26.14 5.39 -4.69
N ASN A 228 -26.84 4.67 -3.81
CA ASN A 228 -28.13 4.02 -4.14
C ASN A 228 -29.23 5.04 -4.40
N TYR A 229 -29.34 6.10 -3.60
CA TYR A 229 -30.25 7.20 -3.80
C TYR A 229 -30.01 7.91 -5.14
N LEU A 230 -28.75 8.31 -5.40
CA LEU A 230 -28.38 8.96 -6.67
C LEU A 230 -28.66 8.06 -7.89
N SER A 231 -28.45 6.75 -7.78
CA SER A 231 -28.77 5.80 -8.86
C SER A 231 -30.26 5.72 -9.16
N LYS A 232 -31.13 5.91 -8.15
CA LYS A 232 -32.59 5.92 -8.33
C LYS A 232 -33.07 7.21 -8.94
N THR A 233 -32.44 8.33 -8.63
CA THR A 233 -32.83 9.67 -9.14
C THR A 233 -32.35 9.92 -10.58
N MET A 234 -31.28 9.19 -11.00
CA MET A 234 -30.70 9.29 -12.35
C MET A 234 -30.60 7.93 -13.07
N PRO A 235 -31.70 7.28 -13.41
CA PRO A 235 -31.70 5.91 -13.93
C PRO A 235 -31.07 5.73 -15.32
N GLN A 236 -30.80 6.82 -16.05
CA GLN A 236 -30.22 6.77 -17.40
C GLN A 236 -28.69 6.76 -17.44
N CYS A 237 -28.01 6.79 -16.28
CA CYS A 237 -26.56 6.68 -16.24
C CYS A 237 -26.14 5.23 -16.51
N PRO A 238 -25.39 4.94 -17.59
CA PRO A 238 -24.86 3.60 -17.79
C PRO A 238 -23.89 3.27 -16.65
N VAL A 239 -24.24 2.26 -15.87
CA VAL A 239 -23.32 1.66 -14.89
C VAL A 239 -22.23 0.96 -15.69
N GLN A 240 -21.12 1.63 -15.96
CA GLN A 240 -19.95 0.96 -16.55
C GLN A 240 -18.66 1.75 -16.38
N THR A 241 -17.59 1.01 -16.36
CA THR A 241 -16.18 1.28 -16.15
C THR A 241 -15.85 1.44 -14.67
N GLY A 242 -15.56 0.31 -14.02
CA GLY A 242 -15.08 0.32 -12.64
C GLY A 242 -13.89 1.26 -12.49
N LEU A 243 -13.91 2.04 -11.42
CA LEU A 243 -12.75 2.77 -10.94
C LEU A 243 -11.60 1.76 -10.84
N LYS A 244 -10.56 1.92 -11.64
CA LYS A 244 -9.39 1.06 -11.55
C LYS A 244 -8.49 1.60 -10.46
N PHE A 245 -8.64 1.07 -9.26
CA PHE A 245 -7.69 1.37 -8.19
C PHE A 245 -6.28 0.97 -8.61
N SER A 246 -5.31 1.83 -8.32
CA SER A 246 -3.90 1.59 -8.59
C SER A 246 -3.08 2.17 -7.44
N TRP A 247 -2.29 1.33 -6.82
CA TRP A 247 -1.28 1.72 -5.86
C TRP A 247 0.02 1.02 -6.24
N ASN A 248 1.08 1.78 -6.47
CA ASN A 248 2.37 1.23 -6.84
C ASN A 248 3.45 1.88 -5.98
N PRO A 249 3.79 1.27 -4.84
CA PRO A 249 4.82 1.77 -3.95
C PRO A 249 6.24 1.63 -4.51
N MET A 250 6.43 0.86 -5.59
CA MET A 250 7.72 0.67 -6.28
C MET A 250 7.99 1.70 -7.38
N ARG A 251 7.11 2.69 -7.57
CA ARG A 251 7.26 3.68 -8.65
C ARG A 251 8.61 4.38 -8.60
N GLY A 252 9.30 4.32 -9.72
CA GLY A 252 10.62 4.92 -9.89
C GLY A 252 11.80 4.00 -9.70
N GLN A 253 11.60 2.78 -9.26
CA GLN A 253 12.65 1.77 -9.11
C GLN A 253 12.53 0.63 -10.14
N ASP A 254 11.58 0.72 -11.08
CA ASP A 254 11.30 -0.30 -12.11
C ASP A 254 12.39 -0.35 -13.18
N TYR A 255 13.56 -0.81 -12.79
CA TYR A 255 14.52 -1.31 -13.76
C TYR A 255 14.28 -2.81 -13.95
N TYR A 256 14.18 -3.27 -15.20
CA TYR A 256 14.03 -4.70 -15.53
C TYR A 256 15.05 -5.59 -14.79
N TYR A 257 16.28 -5.08 -14.57
CA TYR A 257 17.30 -5.82 -13.85
C TYR A 257 16.97 -5.96 -12.35
N SER A 258 16.21 -5.04 -11.73
CA SER A 258 15.79 -5.16 -10.32
C SER A 258 14.84 -6.35 -10.12
N LYS A 259 13.89 -6.55 -11.04
CA LYS A 259 12.99 -7.71 -11.02
C LYS A 259 13.76 -9.04 -11.13
N ILE A 260 14.80 -9.07 -11.97
CA ILE A 260 15.66 -10.25 -12.09
C ILE A 260 16.43 -10.50 -10.77
N ILE A 261 16.93 -9.44 -10.14
CA ILE A 261 17.64 -9.54 -8.86
C ILE A 261 16.69 -10.08 -7.80
N ASP A 262 15.49 -9.57 -7.71
CA ASP A 262 14.53 -9.91 -6.67
C ASP A 262 14.05 -11.37 -6.85
N ASP A 263 13.76 -11.82 -8.08
CA ASP A 263 13.42 -13.23 -8.36
C ASP A 263 14.59 -14.18 -8.09
N LEU A 264 15.80 -13.83 -8.50
CA LEU A 264 16.99 -14.64 -8.20
C LEU A 264 17.29 -14.69 -6.69
N ASN A 265 17.13 -13.58 -5.98
CA ASN A 265 17.23 -13.54 -4.52
C ASN A 265 16.20 -14.44 -3.85
N LEU A 266 14.96 -14.43 -4.31
CA LEU A 266 13.90 -15.33 -3.84
C LEU A 266 14.32 -16.78 -4.05
N LYS A 267 14.71 -17.17 -5.27
CA LYS A 267 15.11 -18.53 -5.63
C LYS A 267 16.34 -19.03 -4.85
N ILE A 268 17.30 -18.13 -4.59
CA ILE A 268 18.42 -18.43 -3.69
C ILE A 268 17.91 -18.55 -2.23
N GLY A 269 17.08 -17.64 -1.80
CA GLY A 269 16.49 -17.63 -0.45
C GLY A 269 15.68 -18.86 -0.13
N VAL A 270 14.79 -19.33 -0.99
CA VAL A 270 14.01 -20.57 -0.82
C VAL A 270 14.82 -21.83 -1.09
N GLY A 271 16.01 -21.71 -1.70
CA GLY A 271 16.96 -22.81 -1.95
C GLY A 271 16.75 -23.55 -3.25
N GLU A 272 16.01 -22.99 -4.17
CA GLU A 272 15.99 -23.48 -5.56
C GLU A 272 17.39 -23.43 -6.15
N TYR A 273 18.11 -22.32 -5.91
CA TYR A 273 19.56 -22.22 -6.16
C TYR A 273 20.32 -22.25 -4.83
N SER A 274 20.78 -23.43 -4.42
CA SER A 274 21.53 -23.62 -3.18
C SER A 274 22.98 -23.11 -3.32
N VAL A 275 23.62 -22.81 -2.19
CA VAL A 275 25.05 -22.48 -2.13
C VAL A 275 25.89 -23.57 -2.82
N GLY A 276 26.79 -23.16 -3.70
CA GLY A 276 27.60 -24.07 -4.53
C GLY A 276 26.99 -24.43 -5.88
N MET A 277 25.71 -24.11 -6.13
CA MET A 277 25.08 -24.31 -7.44
C MET A 277 25.43 -23.16 -8.39
N PHE A 278 25.53 -23.48 -9.68
CA PHE A 278 25.61 -22.49 -10.75
C PHE A 278 24.22 -22.01 -11.13
N LEU A 279 24.09 -20.69 -11.29
CA LEU A 279 22.91 -20.10 -11.94
C LEU A 279 22.89 -20.47 -13.42
N PRO A 280 21.72 -20.46 -14.08
CA PRO A 280 21.63 -20.58 -15.53
C PRO A 280 22.53 -19.57 -16.23
N TYR A 281 23.05 -19.91 -17.42
CA TYR A 281 23.88 -19.01 -18.19
C TYR A 281 23.17 -17.70 -18.56
N GLU A 282 23.92 -16.60 -18.70
CA GLU A 282 23.39 -15.28 -19.03
C GLU A 282 22.40 -15.30 -20.20
N LYS A 283 22.65 -16.12 -21.23
CA LYS A 283 21.76 -16.28 -22.40
C LYS A 283 20.44 -16.98 -22.04
N GLN A 284 20.49 -17.96 -21.14
CA GLN A 284 19.29 -18.68 -20.67
C GLN A 284 18.43 -17.76 -19.79
N LEU A 285 19.05 -17.02 -18.85
CA LEU A 285 18.36 -16.03 -18.05
C LEU A 285 17.75 -14.92 -18.90
N ALA A 286 18.47 -14.44 -19.92
CA ALA A 286 17.96 -13.44 -20.87
C ALA A 286 16.69 -13.91 -21.59
N SER A 287 16.69 -15.18 -22.02
CA SER A 287 15.51 -15.80 -22.64
C SER A 287 14.37 -16.02 -21.62
N GLN A 288 14.69 -16.47 -20.41
CA GLN A 288 13.70 -16.72 -19.33
C GLN A 288 12.96 -15.43 -18.91
N TYR A 289 13.68 -14.32 -18.80
CA TYR A 289 13.12 -13.02 -18.36
C TYR A 289 12.70 -12.11 -19.53
N ASP A 290 12.84 -12.57 -20.78
CA ASP A 290 12.55 -11.78 -22.00
C ASP A 290 13.25 -10.40 -21.99
N VAL A 291 14.56 -10.40 -21.70
CA VAL A 291 15.40 -9.19 -21.63
C VAL A 291 16.71 -9.35 -22.38
N SER A 292 17.42 -8.24 -22.56
CA SER A 292 18.77 -8.28 -23.14
C SER A 292 19.78 -8.95 -22.20
N ILE A 293 20.83 -9.57 -22.78
CA ILE A 293 21.94 -10.14 -22.00
C ILE A 293 22.63 -9.06 -21.15
N SER A 294 22.69 -7.81 -21.62
CA SER A 294 23.25 -6.69 -20.85
C SER A 294 22.45 -6.40 -19.57
N THR A 295 21.12 -6.53 -19.62
CA THR A 295 20.23 -6.40 -18.44
C THR A 295 20.52 -7.50 -17.41
N VAL A 296 20.66 -8.76 -17.88
CA VAL A 296 21.03 -9.89 -17.01
C VAL A 296 22.41 -9.68 -16.38
N ARG A 297 23.40 -9.25 -17.17
CA ARG A 297 24.77 -8.95 -16.66
C ARG A 297 24.74 -7.92 -15.56
N LYS A 298 23.92 -6.87 -15.71
CA LYS A 298 23.75 -5.85 -14.67
C LYS A 298 23.14 -6.44 -13.41
N ALA A 299 22.09 -7.28 -13.54
CA ALA A 299 21.49 -7.97 -12.41
C ALA A 299 22.49 -8.88 -11.68
N LEU A 300 23.20 -9.72 -12.41
CA LEU A 300 24.21 -10.61 -11.83
C LEU A 300 25.38 -9.86 -11.19
N SER A 301 25.80 -8.73 -11.77
CA SER A 301 26.83 -7.87 -11.17
C SER A 301 26.38 -7.28 -9.82
N GLU A 302 25.12 -6.88 -9.73
CA GLU A 302 24.55 -6.36 -8.49
C GLU A 302 24.39 -7.46 -7.42
N LEU A 303 23.98 -8.68 -7.81
CA LEU A 303 23.94 -9.84 -6.92
C LEU A 303 25.35 -10.22 -6.40
N GLU A 304 26.36 -10.09 -7.26
CA GLU A 304 27.77 -10.31 -6.88
C GLU A 304 28.27 -9.25 -5.90
N GLN A 305 27.94 -7.98 -6.13
CA GLN A 305 28.23 -6.89 -5.19
C GLN A 305 27.57 -7.12 -3.83
N ARG A 306 26.35 -7.65 -3.81
CA ARG A 306 25.63 -8.02 -2.58
C ARG A 306 26.18 -9.29 -1.91
N GLY A 307 27.09 -10.01 -2.56
CA GLY A 307 27.74 -11.20 -2.02
C GLY A 307 26.94 -12.49 -2.10
N PHE A 308 25.86 -12.54 -2.87
CA PHE A 308 25.05 -13.76 -3.04
C PHE A 308 25.57 -14.68 -4.12
N VAL A 309 26.33 -14.15 -5.07
CA VAL A 309 26.90 -14.92 -6.15
C VAL A 309 28.35 -14.47 -6.42
N LYS A 310 29.11 -15.30 -7.14
CA LYS A 310 30.45 -15.00 -7.61
C LYS A 310 30.60 -15.44 -9.04
N LYS A 311 31.13 -14.57 -9.91
CA LYS A 311 31.52 -14.95 -11.27
C LYS A 311 32.74 -15.84 -11.25
N SER A 312 32.67 -16.97 -11.94
CA SER A 312 33.77 -17.90 -12.15
C SER A 312 34.15 -17.90 -13.63
N ASN A 313 35.36 -17.44 -13.94
CA ASN A 313 35.81 -17.30 -15.33
C ASN A 313 35.66 -18.61 -16.11
N GLY A 314 34.91 -18.58 -17.22
CA GLY A 314 34.65 -19.71 -18.09
C GLY A 314 33.64 -20.75 -17.54
N LYS A 315 33.17 -20.65 -16.28
CA LYS A 315 32.27 -21.62 -15.66
C LYS A 315 30.86 -21.09 -15.37
N GLY A 316 30.67 -19.77 -15.37
CA GLY A 316 29.39 -19.14 -15.09
C GLY A 316 29.34 -18.44 -13.72
N THR A 317 28.14 -18.21 -13.21
CA THR A 317 27.90 -17.53 -11.92
C THR A 317 27.46 -18.54 -10.87
N ILE A 318 28.21 -18.67 -9.78
CA ILE A 318 27.97 -19.63 -8.68
C ILE A 318 27.33 -18.91 -7.48
N VAL A 319 26.38 -19.55 -6.84
CA VAL A 319 25.77 -19.07 -5.58
C VAL A 319 26.75 -19.30 -4.43
N ILE A 320 27.02 -18.27 -3.66
CA ILE A 320 27.95 -18.33 -2.50
C ILE A 320 27.22 -17.92 -1.22
N GLU A 321 27.79 -18.33 -0.10
CA GLU A 321 27.34 -17.81 1.18
C GLU A 321 27.86 -16.37 1.35
N PRO A 322 26.96 -15.41 1.70
CA PRO A 322 27.37 -14.02 1.86
C PRO A 322 28.38 -13.84 2.98
N ASP A 323 29.42 -13.07 2.73
CA ASP A 323 30.47 -12.71 3.70
C ASP A 323 30.04 -11.48 4.52
N ASP A 324 30.26 -11.55 5.84
CA ASP A 324 29.92 -10.45 6.78
C ASP A 324 30.60 -9.11 6.42
N THR A 325 31.79 -9.15 5.80
CA THR A 325 32.49 -7.94 5.35
C THR A 325 31.76 -7.20 4.25
N LYS A 326 31.10 -7.91 3.35
CA LYS A 326 30.29 -7.32 2.27
C LYS A 326 29.02 -6.67 2.79
N PHE A 327 28.40 -7.22 3.84
CA PHE A 327 27.24 -6.61 4.46
C PHE A 327 27.53 -5.23 5.06
N HIS A 328 28.70 -5.04 5.65
CA HIS A 328 29.13 -3.71 6.12
C HIS A 328 29.26 -2.69 4.98
N GLN A 329 29.76 -3.11 3.82
CA GLN A 329 29.84 -2.23 2.64
C GLN A 329 28.46 -1.86 2.11
N LEU A 330 27.50 -2.80 2.13
CA LEU A 330 26.13 -2.54 1.74
C LEU A 330 25.42 -1.55 2.67
N ALA A 331 25.70 -1.59 3.97
CA ALA A 331 25.16 -0.65 4.94
C ALA A 331 25.61 0.81 4.71
N LEU A 332 26.69 1.03 3.96
CA LEU A 332 27.15 2.35 3.55
C LEU A 332 26.50 2.84 2.26
N ASN A 333 25.78 1.95 1.53
CA ASN A 333 25.08 2.30 0.29
C ASN A 333 23.68 2.82 0.61
N SER A 334 23.44 4.12 0.37
CA SER A 334 22.17 4.78 0.67
C SER A 334 20.97 4.11 -0.01
N GLY A 335 21.10 3.67 -1.26
CA GLY A 335 20.03 2.98 -1.99
C GLY A 335 19.70 1.60 -1.39
N TYR A 336 20.69 0.89 -0.85
CA TYR A 336 20.45 -0.37 -0.14
C TYR A 336 19.76 -0.14 1.20
N VAL A 337 20.19 0.89 1.95
CA VAL A 337 19.58 1.29 3.22
C VAL A 337 18.11 1.67 3.02
N GLU A 338 17.81 2.46 2.00
CA GLU A 338 16.43 2.85 1.66
C GLU A 338 15.54 1.63 1.33
N LYS A 339 16.06 0.70 0.53
CA LYS A 339 15.34 -0.56 0.22
C LYS A 339 15.14 -1.42 1.46
N ALA A 340 16.11 -1.50 2.37
CA ALA A 340 16.01 -2.24 3.62
C ALA A 340 14.93 -1.64 4.55
N GLN A 341 14.89 -0.30 4.67
CA GLN A 341 13.83 0.39 5.41
C GLN A 341 12.47 0.12 4.79
N ARG A 342 12.34 0.26 3.46
CA ARG A 342 11.09 0.04 2.73
C ARG A 342 10.58 -1.40 2.86
N TYR A 343 11.48 -2.38 2.86
CA TYR A 343 11.14 -3.77 3.12
C TYR A 343 10.55 -3.98 4.53
N LEU A 344 11.17 -3.39 5.57
CA LEU A 344 10.60 -3.46 6.92
C LEU A 344 9.29 -2.69 7.06
N HIS A 345 9.13 -1.57 6.35
CA HIS A 345 7.86 -0.86 6.26
C HIS A 345 6.77 -1.72 5.60
N ALA A 346 7.13 -2.49 4.56
CA ALA A 346 6.20 -3.42 3.92
C ALA A 346 5.80 -4.57 4.87
N LEU A 347 6.76 -5.16 5.60
CA LEU A 347 6.45 -6.16 6.63
C LEU A 347 5.54 -5.60 7.73
N GLN A 348 5.83 -4.38 8.21
CA GLN A 348 5.04 -3.71 9.23
C GLN A 348 3.61 -3.45 8.74
N LEU A 349 3.44 -3.00 7.49
CA LEU A 349 2.12 -2.81 6.88
C LEU A 349 1.41 -4.16 6.72
N MET A 350 2.10 -5.20 6.25
CA MET A 350 1.53 -6.54 6.11
C MET A 350 0.99 -7.07 7.46
N VAL A 351 1.73 -6.93 8.55
CA VAL A 351 1.26 -7.32 9.90
C VAL A 351 -0.08 -6.68 10.26
N LEU A 352 -0.26 -5.39 9.91
CA LEU A 352 -1.47 -4.63 10.25
C LEU A 352 -2.68 -4.97 9.37
N ILE A 353 -2.46 -5.39 8.11
CA ILE A 353 -3.56 -5.58 7.16
C ILE A 353 -3.91 -7.04 6.88
N ILE A 354 -2.99 -7.99 7.14
CA ILE A 354 -3.24 -9.39 6.78
C ILE A 354 -4.35 -10.02 7.63
N ARG A 355 -4.47 -9.63 8.90
CA ARG A 355 -5.54 -10.12 9.78
C ARG A 355 -6.93 -9.79 9.24
N PRO A 356 -7.31 -8.53 8.99
CA PRO A 356 -8.61 -8.22 8.40
C PRO A 356 -8.79 -8.82 7.00
N ALA A 357 -7.75 -8.93 6.18
CA ALA A 357 -7.82 -9.59 4.89
C ALA A 357 -8.13 -11.08 5.01
N ALA A 358 -7.48 -11.77 5.94
CA ALA A 358 -7.73 -13.18 6.24
C ALA A 358 -9.17 -13.42 6.72
N LEU A 359 -9.70 -12.55 7.58
CA LEU A 359 -11.09 -12.63 8.08
C LEU A 359 -12.13 -12.48 6.97
N VAL A 360 -11.86 -11.62 5.98
CA VAL A 360 -12.76 -11.43 4.82
C VAL A 360 -12.69 -12.61 3.86
N ALA A 361 -11.51 -13.18 3.64
CA ALA A 361 -11.27 -14.25 2.69
C ALA A 361 -11.66 -15.65 3.22
N ALA A 362 -11.38 -15.94 4.48
CA ALA A 362 -11.54 -17.28 5.08
C ALA A 362 -12.94 -17.89 4.93
N PRO A 363 -14.06 -17.15 5.04
CA PRO A 363 -15.39 -17.70 4.82
C PRO A 363 -15.66 -18.18 3.39
N GLN A 364 -14.81 -17.83 2.44
CA GLN A 364 -14.92 -18.20 1.03
C GLN A 364 -14.06 -19.42 0.66
N PHE A 365 -13.20 -19.89 1.57
CA PHE A 365 -12.35 -21.05 1.31
C PHE A 365 -13.20 -22.32 1.18
N THR A 366 -12.90 -23.10 0.18
CA THR A 366 -13.57 -24.39 -0.03
C THR A 366 -12.80 -25.52 0.63
N GLY A 367 -13.52 -26.59 1.06
CA GLY A 367 -12.88 -27.77 1.63
C GLY A 367 -11.82 -28.36 0.69
N ALA A 368 -12.11 -28.41 -0.62
CA ALA A 368 -11.16 -28.92 -1.61
C ALA A 368 -9.85 -28.11 -1.66
N GLU A 369 -9.90 -26.80 -1.52
CA GLU A 369 -8.70 -25.94 -1.48
C GLU A 369 -7.89 -26.19 -0.19
N LEU A 370 -8.55 -26.36 0.94
CA LEU A 370 -7.89 -26.66 2.20
C LEU A 370 -7.25 -28.06 2.19
N ASP A 371 -7.90 -29.04 1.58
CA ASP A 371 -7.36 -30.41 1.39
C ASP A 371 -6.13 -30.36 0.46
N GLU A 372 -6.22 -29.65 -0.68
CA GLU A 372 -5.09 -29.47 -1.60
C GLU A 372 -3.88 -28.80 -0.94
N LEU A 373 -4.12 -27.79 -0.09
CA LEU A 373 -3.05 -27.16 0.68
C LEU A 373 -2.42 -28.14 1.68
N SER A 374 -3.24 -28.89 2.39
CA SER A 374 -2.77 -29.89 3.36
C SER A 374 -1.90 -30.96 2.69
N ASP A 375 -2.29 -31.43 1.50
CA ASP A 375 -1.51 -32.38 0.71
C ASP A 375 -0.18 -31.79 0.25
N ARG A 376 -0.17 -30.54 -0.21
CA ARG A 376 1.06 -29.82 -0.57
C ARG A 376 2.00 -29.68 0.62
N PHE A 377 1.50 -29.43 1.81
CA PHE A 377 2.30 -29.27 3.02
C PHE A 377 2.97 -30.57 3.48
N THR A 378 2.42 -31.70 3.14
CA THR A 378 3.04 -33.01 3.44
C THR A 378 4.16 -33.38 2.45
N SER A 379 4.07 -32.90 1.22
CA SER A 379 4.93 -33.32 0.09
C SER A 379 6.08 -32.37 -0.24
N SER A 380 6.04 -31.10 0.23
CA SER A 380 6.92 -30.03 -0.22
C SER A 380 7.81 -29.43 0.89
N ARG A 381 9.01 -28.99 0.50
CA ARG A 381 9.89 -28.15 1.34
C ARG A 381 9.54 -26.66 1.22
N SER A 382 8.32 -26.32 0.83
CA SER A 382 7.86 -24.97 0.56
C SER A 382 7.60 -24.15 1.84
N ILE A 383 7.40 -22.86 1.66
CA ILE A 383 7.01 -21.92 2.71
C ILE A 383 5.50 -21.79 2.67
N TYR A 384 4.80 -22.47 3.56
CA TYR A 384 3.34 -22.55 3.59
C TYR A 384 2.65 -21.20 3.75
N LEU A 385 3.33 -20.20 4.34
CA LEU A 385 2.79 -18.85 4.49
C LEU A 385 2.52 -18.19 3.13
N GLY A 386 3.35 -18.48 2.11
CA GLY A 386 3.13 -18.00 0.74
C GLY A 386 1.86 -18.58 0.13
N ASP A 387 1.66 -19.91 0.26
CA ASP A 387 0.46 -20.60 -0.24
C ASP A 387 -0.82 -20.05 0.42
N ILE A 388 -0.77 -19.77 1.74
CA ILE A 388 -1.90 -19.15 2.45
C ILE A 388 -2.17 -17.74 1.96
N LEU A 389 -1.13 -16.93 1.73
CA LEU A 389 -1.31 -15.59 1.20
C LEU A 389 -1.96 -15.62 -0.19
N GLU A 390 -1.52 -16.52 -1.06
CA GLU A 390 -2.15 -16.72 -2.38
C GLU A 390 -3.63 -17.09 -2.25
N LEU A 391 -3.98 -17.97 -1.31
CA LEU A 391 -5.37 -18.33 -1.06
C LEU A 391 -6.19 -17.16 -0.54
N ILE A 392 -5.66 -16.38 0.42
CA ILE A 392 -6.30 -15.14 0.91
C ILE A 392 -6.52 -14.17 -0.25
N MET A 393 -5.51 -13.94 -1.08
CA MET A 393 -5.61 -13.05 -2.24
C MET A 393 -6.63 -13.54 -3.27
N LYS A 394 -6.67 -14.83 -3.56
CA LYS A 394 -7.62 -15.45 -4.48
C LYS A 394 -9.07 -15.19 -4.06
N HIS A 395 -9.35 -15.22 -2.76
CA HIS A 395 -10.69 -15.02 -2.19
C HIS A 395 -10.96 -13.58 -1.71
N THR A 396 -10.03 -12.66 -1.95
CA THR A 396 -10.23 -11.24 -1.68
C THR A 396 -11.09 -10.61 -2.78
N THR A 397 -12.35 -10.30 -2.47
CA THR A 397 -13.33 -9.75 -3.42
C THR A 397 -13.18 -8.24 -3.62
N LEU A 398 -12.48 -7.54 -2.73
CA LEU A 398 -12.21 -6.12 -2.79
C LEU A 398 -10.96 -5.85 -3.64
N GLU A 399 -11.15 -5.34 -4.86
CA GLU A 399 -10.04 -5.05 -5.78
C GLU A 399 -8.95 -4.16 -5.17
N PRO A 400 -9.26 -3.06 -4.42
CA PRO A 400 -8.21 -2.27 -3.77
C PRO A 400 -7.40 -3.07 -2.74
N LEU A 401 -8.03 -3.93 -1.94
CA LEU A 401 -7.34 -4.76 -0.96
C LEU A 401 -6.43 -5.79 -1.63
N TYR A 402 -6.91 -6.43 -2.71
CA TYR A 402 -6.11 -7.35 -3.52
C TYR A 402 -4.84 -6.66 -4.07
N ILE A 403 -5.00 -5.46 -4.66
CA ILE A 403 -3.89 -4.69 -5.21
C ILE A 403 -2.89 -4.31 -4.12
N ILE A 404 -3.36 -3.87 -2.95
CA ILE A 404 -2.50 -3.53 -1.81
C ILE A 404 -1.69 -4.74 -1.35
N LEU A 405 -2.34 -5.90 -1.17
CA LEU A 405 -1.66 -7.14 -0.77
C LEU A 405 -0.63 -7.58 -1.82
N SER A 406 -0.98 -7.51 -3.10
CA SER A 406 -0.10 -7.84 -4.22
C SER A 406 1.15 -6.96 -4.24
N GLU A 407 0.97 -5.64 -4.13
CA GLU A 407 2.10 -4.70 -4.16
C GLU A 407 3.00 -4.84 -2.94
N ILE A 408 2.42 -5.11 -1.74
CA ILE A 408 3.23 -5.40 -0.55
C ILE A 408 4.00 -6.71 -0.75
N SER A 409 3.38 -7.74 -1.31
CA SER A 409 4.05 -9.01 -1.58
C SER A 409 5.26 -8.82 -2.49
N HIS A 410 5.14 -8.01 -3.55
CA HIS A 410 6.28 -7.66 -4.40
C HIS A 410 7.38 -6.91 -3.65
N LEU A 411 7.02 -5.99 -2.73
CA LEU A 411 8.03 -5.35 -1.87
C LEU A 411 8.76 -6.35 -0.98
N LEU A 412 8.06 -7.40 -0.53
CA LEU A 412 8.63 -8.41 0.35
C LEU A 412 9.57 -9.38 -0.38
N GLU A 413 9.46 -9.55 -1.70
CA GLU A 413 10.37 -10.38 -2.49
C GLU A 413 11.83 -9.92 -2.36
N TRP A 414 12.06 -8.61 -2.32
CA TRP A 414 13.41 -8.04 -2.17
C TRP A 414 14.16 -8.54 -0.93
N GLY A 415 13.46 -8.75 0.16
CA GLY A 415 14.07 -9.04 1.47
C GLY A 415 14.04 -10.49 1.90
N TYR A 416 13.67 -11.43 1.04
CA TYR A 416 13.61 -12.85 1.38
C TYR A 416 14.92 -13.39 1.96
N HIS A 417 16.07 -12.89 1.51
CA HIS A 417 17.37 -13.27 2.02
C HIS A 417 17.58 -12.93 3.51
N PHE A 418 16.97 -11.86 4.02
CA PHE A 418 17.05 -11.51 5.45
C PHE A 418 16.27 -12.49 6.31
N THR A 419 15.18 -13.01 5.79
CA THR A 419 14.28 -13.91 6.50
C THR A 419 14.86 -15.33 6.60
N TYR A 420 15.44 -15.82 5.50
CA TYR A 420 15.78 -17.22 5.35
C TYR A 420 17.28 -17.51 5.47
N TYR A 421 18.15 -16.54 5.30
CA TYR A 421 19.58 -16.64 5.51
C TYR A 421 19.96 -16.14 6.92
N PRO A 422 20.75 -16.75 7.70
CA PRO A 422 21.54 -17.99 7.74
C PRO A 422 20.91 -19.11 8.60
N THR A 423 19.69 -18.95 9.09
CA THR A 423 19.04 -19.91 10.00
C THR A 423 17.81 -20.55 9.36
N LYS A 424 17.87 -20.75 8.06
CA LYS A 424 16.83 -21.16 7.13
C LYS A 424 15.88 -22.26 7.68
N ARG A 425 16.44 -23.38 8.16
CA ARG A 425 15.65 -24.52 8.58
C ARG A 425 14.74 -24.23 9.78
N HIS A 426 15.24 -23.49 10.78
CA HIS A 426 14.46 -23.19 11.97
C HIS A 426 13.34 -22.19 11.70
N THR A 427 13.58 -21.17 10.88
CA THR A 427 12.57 -20.17 10.54
C THR A 427 11.45 -20.79 9.74
N ILE A 428 11.76 -21.54 8.69
CA ILE A 428 10.75 -22.22 7.86
C ILE A 428 9.95 -23.22 8.69
N SER A 429 10.62 -24.06 9.48
CA SER A 429 9.95 -25.05 10.33
C SER A 429 9.02 -24.38 11.36
N HIS A 430 9.41 -23.24 11.94
CA HIS A 430 8.54 -22.50 12.85
C HIS A 430 7.31 -21.93 12.14
N LEU A 431 7.51 -21.22 11.03
CA LEU A 431 6.41 -20.63 10.26
C LEU A 431 5.44 -21.70 9.75
N ASN A 432 5.95 -22.81 9.22
CA ASN A 432 5.12 -23.89 8.72
C ASN A 432 4.28 -24.53 9.83
N LYS A 433 4.83 -24.69 11.04
CA LYS A 433 4.05 -25.15 12.21
C LYS A 433 2.92 -24.19 12.57
N GLN A 434 3.18 -22.88 12.56
CA GLN A 434 2.16 -21.87 12.86
C GLN A 434 1.05 -21.85 11.79
N VAL A 435 1.41 -22.01 10.52
CA VAL A 435 0.42 -22.08 9.42
C VAL A 435 -0.45 -23.34 9.55
N ILE A 436 0.13 -24.50 9.88
CA ILE A 436 -0.63 -25.73 10.12
C ILE A 436 -1.61 -25.53 11.29
N LEU A 437 -1.15 -24.93 12.39
CA LEU A 437 -2.00 -24.61 13.54
C LEU A 437 -3.14 -23.67 13.14
N ALA A 438 -2.84 -22.63 12.34
CA ALA A 438 -3.85 -21.71 11.85
C ALA A 438 -4.94 -22.42 11.03
N LEU A 439 -4.56 -23.33 10.12
CA LEU A 439 -5.53 -24.12 9.34
C LEU A 439 -6.36 -25.07 10.21
N GLN A 440 -5.76 -25.70 11.22
CA GLN A 440 -6.50 -26.51 12.18
C GLN A 440 -7.59 -25.70 12.89
N GLN A 441 -7.26 -24.50 13.36
CA GLN A 441 -8.20 -23.60 14.00
C GLN A 441 -9.31 -23.12 13.05
N LEU A 442 -8.98 -22.90 11.78
CA LEU A 442 -9.97 -22.57 10.76
C LEU A 442 -10.95 -23.72 10.54
N ASN A 443 -10.46 -24.97 10.48
CA ASN A 443 -11.29 -26.18 10.34
C ASN A 443 -12.19 -26.41 11.57
N GLU A 444 -11.77 -25.96 12.75
CA GLU A 444 -12.56 -25.94 13.98
C GLU A 444 -13.60 -24.79 14.03
N GLY A 445 -13.70 -23.97 12.98
CA GLY A 445 -14.61 -22.84 12.87
C GLY A 445 -14.09 -21.55 13.52
N ASN A 446 -12.83 -21.47 13.94
CA ASN A 446 -12.24 -20.32 14.61
C ASN A 446 -11.45 -19.45 13.61
N ALA A 447 -12.16 -18.67 12.77
CA ALA A 447 -11.56 -17.77 11.80
C ALA A 447 -10.71 -16.65 12.45
N ASN A 448 -11.06 -16.21 13.67
CA ASN A 448 -10.26 -15.20 14.37
C ASN A 448 -8.88 -15.73 14.73
N SER A 449 -8.79 -16.90 15.34
CA SER A 449 -7.51 -17.52 15.68
C SER A 449 -6.69 -17.85 14.42
N PHE A 450 -7.34 -18.26 13.33
CA PHE A 450 -6.66 -18.39 12.02
C PHE A 450 -5.98 -17.09 11.61
N ALA A 451 -6.75 -15.99 11.56
CA ALA A 451 -6.25 -14.69 11.13
C ALA A 451 -5.15 -14.14 12.04
N ASP A 452 -5.29 -14.34 13.37
CA ASP A 452 -4.29 -13.95 14.36
C ASP A 452 -2.97 -14.69 14.15
N ASN A 453 -3.01 -16.01 13.95
CA ASN A 453 -1.79 -16.81 13.69
C ASN A 453 -1.10 -16.42 12.38
N ILE A 454 -1.85 -16.09 11.33
CA ILE A 454 -1.24 -15.60 10.08
C ILE A 454 -0.57 -14.25 10.30
N ALA A 455 -1.18 -13.31 11.02
CA ALA A 455 -0.57 -12.04 11.38
C ALA A 455 0.69 -12.23 12.24
N ASP A 456 0.66 -13.17 13.18
CA ASP A 456 1.80 -13.51 14.02
C ASP A 456 2.98 -14.10 13.23
N CYS A 457 2.73 -14.83 12.15
CA CYS A 457 3.79 -15.25 11.23
C CYS A 457 4.55 -14.07 10.65
N TYR A 458 3.84 -13.05 10.14
CA TYR A 458 4.49 -11.85 9.59
C TYR A 458 5.16 -11.01 10.67
N ARG A 459 4.59 -10.94 11.87
CA ARG A 459 5.21 -10.28 13.03
C ARG A 459 6.51 -10.96 13.42
N TYR A 460 6.53 -12.28 13.49
CA TYR A 460 7.74 -13.06 13.76
C TYR A 460 8.84 -12.76 12.73
N ILE A 461 8.47 -12.72 11.44
CA ILE A 461 9.40 -12.34 10.36
C ILE A 461 9.94 -10.94 10.59
N LEU A 462 9.09 -9.95 10.86
CA LEU A 462 9.49 -8.56 11.09
C LEU A 462 10.50 -8.42 12.23
N VAL A 463 10.21 -9.03 13.39
CA VAL A 463 11.09 -9.02 14.56
C VAL A 463 12.46 -9.63 14.22
N ARG A 464 12.44 -10.79 13.59
CA ARG A 464 13.64 -11.54 13.25
C ARG A 464 14.50 -10.81 12.22
N VAL A 465 13.89 -10.31 11.17
CA VAL A 465 14.60 -9.57 10.12
C VAL A 465 15.18 -8.28 10.66
N LYS A 466 14.40 -7.50 11.43
CA LYS A 466 14.90 -6.29 12.09
C LYS A 466 16.13 -6.60 12.95
N LYS A 467 16.08 -7.66 13.76
CA LYS A 467 17.20 -8.11 14.58
C LYS A 467 18.41 -8.47 13.70
N ASN A 468 18.23 -9.25 12.65
CA ASN A 468 19.32 -9.60 11.74
C ASN A 468 19.95 -8.37 11.07
N MET A 469 19.13 -7.41 10.64
CA MET A 469 19.60 -6.16 10.04
C MET A 469 20.45 -5.35 11.01
N LEU A 470 20.08 -5.28 12.28
CA LEU A 470 20.84 -4.57 13.32
C LEU A 470 22.13 -5.32 13.70
N ASP A 471 22.01 -6.61 13.99
CA ASP A 471 23.10 -7.38 14.57
C ASP A 471 24.19 -7.75 13.56
N LYS A 472 23.77 -8.23 12.37
CA LYS A 472 24.69 -8.71 11.33
C LYS A 472 25.04 -7.65 10.30
N TYR A 473 23.99 -6.98 9.75
CA TYR A 473 24.18 -6.01 8.67
C TYR A 473 24.54 -4.61 9.16
N LYS A 474 24.47 -4.36 10.50
CA LYS A 474 24.73 -3.05 11.12
C LYS A 474 23.91 -1.90 10.51
N LEU A 475 22.69 -2.19 10.05
CA LEU A 475 21.76 -1.23 9.49
C LEU A 475 21.03 -0.48 10.61
N TYR A 476 21.72 0.40 11.32
CA TYR A 476 21.17 1.13 12.48
C TYR A 476 20.01 2.05 12.13
N SER A 477 19.87 2.42 10.86
CA SER A 477 18.74 3.23 10.35
C SER A 477 17.38 2.58 10.54
N VAL A 478 17.32 1.25 10.75
CA VAL A 478 16.05 0.53 10.98
C VAL A 478 15.69 0.37 12.46
N ALA A 479 16.54 0.87 13.38
CA ALA A 479 16.34 0.69 14.82
C ALA A 479 14.99 1.21 15.32
N ASN A 480 14.53 2.34 14.78
CA ASN A 480 13.30 3.02 15.18
C ASN A 480 12.01 2.44 14.55
N ILE A 481 12.13 1.44 13.66
CA ILE A 481 10.94 0.78 13.09
C ILE A 481 10.27 -0.05 14.18
N ARG A 482 9.04 0.32 14.56
CA ARG A 482 8.28 -0.36 15.62
C ARG A 482 7.67 -1.67 15.11
N VAL A 483 7.42 -2.60 16.01
CA VAL A 483 6.70 -3.86 15.72
C VAL A 483 5.25 -3.68 16.16
N PRO A 484 4.26 -3.89 15.26
CA PRO A 484 2.86 -3.81 15.65
C PRO A 484 2.47 -4.89 16.66
N GLU A 485 1.60 -4.52 17.61
CA GLU A 485 0.94 -5.45 18.53
C GLU A 485 -0.39 -5.94 17.93
N ASN A 486 -1.00 -6.98 18.50
CA ASN A 486 -2.36 -7.41 18.14
C ASN A 486 -3.37 -6.49 18.83
N TYR A 487 -4.38 -6.03 18.07
CA TYR A 487 -5.54 -5.28 18.57
C TYR A 487 -6.82 -6.07 18.39
#